data_1824f49a8c1545133062091e34d8dd80
#
_entry.id   1824f49a8c1545133062091e34d8dd80
#
_cell.length_a   1.000
_cell.length_b   1.000
_cell.length_c   1.000
_cell.angle_alpha   90.00
_cell.angle_beta   90.00
_cell.angle_gamma   90.00
#
_symmetry.space_group_name_H-M   'P 1'
#
loop_
_entity.id
_entity.type
_entity.pdbx_description
1 polymer ?
#
loop_
_entity_poly.entity_id
_entity_poly.type
_entity_poly.pdbx_seq_one_letter_code
_entity_poly.pdbx_strand_id
1 'polypeptide(L)'
;RYLDCTVKMPRAYIFAEDAVKTRVQKAVSRGKVDVFITIDTSAADEAVVKLNRPLAQGYYKALCEINEACGLESEITASAIARFPDVLTVTKAEEDLESVAADIGAVLDDALAAYNRMRATEGERLAADIGSRLDTIEHITGMVEERSPQTVAEYRARLTAKMEEVLQSTTIDEARILTEAAIFADKIAVDEETVRLRSHVSQLRTMLVSD
;
A
#
# COMPACT_ATOMS: atom_id res chain seq x y z
N ARG A 1 2.44 15.26 -1.74
CA ARG A 1 2.83 13.89 -2.12
C ARG A 1 1.76 13.35 -3.05
N TYR A 2 2.16 12.72 -4.15
CA TYR A 2 1.27 12.27 -5.21
C TYR A 2 0.98 10.77 -5.08
N LEU A 3 -0.11 10.32 -5.71
CA LEU A 3 -0.38 8.89 -5.91
C LEU A 3 0.46 8.41 -7.11
N ASP A 4 1.24 7.36 -6.92
CA ASP A 4 1.89 6.59 -7.96
C ASP A 4 1.14 5.26 -8.11
N CYS A 5 0.54 5.02 -9.27
CA CYS A 5 -0.28 3.86 -9.53
C CYS A 5 0.25 3.08 -10.72
N THR A 6 0.70 1.86 -10.49
CA THR A 6 1.13 0.92 -11.53
C THR A 6 0.09 -0.19 -11.67
N VAL A 7 -0.39 -0.44 -12.89
CA VAL A 7 -1.31 -1.53 -13.19
C VAL A 7 -0.62 -2.56 -14.06
N LYS A 8 -0.69 -3.82 -13.66
CA LYS A 8 -0.19 -4.97 -14.44
C LYS A 8 -1.33 -5.92 -14.71
N MET A 9 -1.62 -6.16 -15.99
CA MET A 9 -2.69 -7.05 -16.45
C MET A 9 -2.28 -7.78 -17.73
N PRO A 10 -2.96 -8.88 -18.11
CA PRO A 10 -2.72 -9.57 -19.37
C PRO A 10 -2.98 -8.64 -20.55
N ARG A 11 -2.19 -8.79 -21.63
CA ARG A 11 -2.23 -7.92 -22.81
C ARG A 11 -3.62 -7.84 -23.49
N ALA A 12 -4.40 -8.92 -23.42
CA ALA A 12 -5.75 -8.96 -24.00
C ALA A 12 -6.71 -7.96 -23.33
N TYR A 13 -6.44 -7.52 -22.10
CA TYR A 13 -7.34 -6.69 -21.30
C TYR A 13 -6.81 -5.28 -21.03
N ILE A 14 -5.74 -4.85 -21.73
CA ILE A 14 -5.14 -3.50 -21.59
C ILE A 14 -6.17 -2.37 -21.80
N PHE A 15 -7.22 -2.62 -22.58
CA PHE A 15 -8.30 -1.66 -22.78
C PHE A 15 -8.97 -1.19 -21.46
N ALA A 16 -8.92 -1.99 -20.40
CA ALA A 16 -9.49 -1.65 -19.10
C ALA A 16 -8.52 -0.89 -18.18
N GLU A 17 -7.24 -0.69 -18.55
CA GLU A 17 -6.19 -0.12 -17.69
C GLU A 17 -6.54 1.29 -17.20
N ASP A 18 -7.03 2.16 -18.07
CA ASP A 18 -7.37 3.53 -17.72
C ASP A 18 -8.57 3.60 -16.77
N ALA A 19 -9.55 2.70 -16.96
CA ALA A 19 -10.69 2.59 -16.06
C ALA A 19 -10.25 2.12 -14.66
N VAL A 20 -9.32 1.16 -14.59
CA VAL A 20 -8.71 0.68 -13.33
C VAL A 20 -7.96 1.82 -12.63
N LYS A 21 -7.08 2.54 -13.34
CA LYS A 21 -6.34 3.69 -12.78
C LYS A 21 -7.28 4.75 -12.23
N THR A 22 -8.33 5.07 -12.96
CA THR A 22 -9.32 6.07 -12.54
C THR A 22 -10.03 5.67 -11.24
N ARG A 23 -10.40 4.38 -11.10
CA ARG A 23 -11.03 3.87 -9.87
C ARG A 23 -10.06 3.92 -8.69
N VAL A 24 -8.80 3.52 -8.88
CA VAL A 24 -7.75 3.61 -7.85
C VAL A 24 -7.55 5.05 -7.40
N GLN A 25 -7.47 6.00 -8.34
CA GLN A 25 -7.30 7.44 -8.03
C GLN A 25 -8.47 8.03 -7.25
N LYS A 26 -9.68 7.53 -7.45
CA LYS A 26 -10.86 7.92 -6.66
C LYS A 26 -10.85 7.35 -5.24
N ALA A 27 -10.29 6.16 -5.07
CA ALA A 27 -10.29 5.44 -3.79
C ALA A 27 -9.07 5.75 -2.92
N VAL A 28 -7.95 6.17 -3.52
CA VAL A 28 -6.67 6.40 -2.82
C VAL A 28 -6.09 7.75 -3.25
N SER A 29 -5.86 8.62 -2.29
CA SER A 29 -5.38 10.00 -2.56
C SER A 29 -3.85 10.13 -2.66
N ARG A 30 -3.09 9.22 -2.03
CA ARG A 30 -1.62 9.32 -1.94
C ARG A 30 -0.94 7.97 -1.69
N GLY A 31 0.31 7.88 -2.07
CA GLY A 31 1.15 6.70 -1.85
C GLY A 31 1.47 5.98 -3.15
N LYS A 32 2.11 4.82 -3.06
CA LYS A 32 2.38 3.93 -4.18
C LYS A 32 1.42 2.75 -4.12
N VAL A 33 0.74 2.47 -5.23
CA VAL A 33 -0.23 1.38 -5.36
C VAL A 33 0.14 0.58 -6.61
N ASP A 34 0.46 -0.68 -6.43
CA ASP A 34 0.68 -1.63 -7.52
C ASP A 34 -0.53 -2.57 -7.60
N VAL A 35 -1.22 -2.56 -8.73
CA VAL A 35 -2.41 -3.39 -8.99
C VAL A 35 -2.02 -4.51 -9.94
N PHE A 36 -2.25 -5.74 -9.51
CA PHE A 36 -2.02 -6.94 -10.32
C PHE A 36 -3.37 -7.59 -10.61
N ILE A 37 -3.71 -7.72 -11.90
CA ILE A 37 -4.96 -8.35 -12.34
C ILE A 37 -4.60 -9.63 -13.09
N THR A 38 -5.16 -10.74 -12.65
CA THR A 38 -5.08 -12.03 -13.32
C THR A 38 -6.50 -12.48 -13.65
N ILE A 39 -6.71 -12.89 -14.89
CA ILE A 39 -8.01 -13.36 -15.38
C ILE A 39 -7.84 -14.81 -15.77
N ASP A 40 -8.62 -15.69 -15.16
CA ASP A 40 -8.69 -17.10 -15.50
C ASP A 40 -9.90 -17.34 -16.37
N THR A 41 -9.64 -17.70 -17.63
CA THR A 41 -10.67 -17.99 -18.64
C THR A 41 -10.98 -19.48 -18.79
N SER A 42 -10.39 -20.33 -17.96
CA SER A 42 -10.52 -21.80 -18.08
C SER A 42 -11.97 -22.30 -17.96
N ALA A 43 -12.85 -21.56 -17.28
CA ALA A 43 -14.27 -21.90 -17.13
C ALA A 43 -15.16 -21.36 -18.27
N ALA A 44 -14.64 -20.46 -19.13
CA ALA A 44 -15.39 -19.74 -20.16
C ALA A 44 -15.05 -20.23 -21.59
N ASP A 45 -14.30 -21.34 -21.74
CA ASP A 45 -13.89 -21.86 -23.04
C ASP A 45 -15.08 -22.54 -23.77
N GLU A 46 -16.10 -21.74 -24.14
CA GLU A 46 -17.04 -22.18 -25.15
C GLU A 46 -16.33 -22.14 -26.51
N ALA A 47 -15.94 -23.31 -27.01
CA ALA A 47 -15.39 -23.44 -28.36
C ALA A 47 -16.53 -23.30 -29.37
N VAL A 48 -16.44 -22.28 -30.22
CA VAL A 48 -17.39 -22.09 -31.35
C VAL A 48 -16.78 -22.67 -32.60
N VAL A 49 -17.51 -23.63 -33.20
CA VAL A 49 -17.15 -24.20 -34.50
C VAL A 49 -17.76 -23.34 -35.59
N LYS A 50 -16.91 -22.68 -36.39
CA LYS A 50 -17.31 -21.86 -37.53
C LYS A 50 -17.12 -22.63 -38.81
N LEU A 51 -18.16 -22.63 -39.69
CA LEU A 51 -18.11 -23.22 -41.01
C LEU A 51 -17.67 -22.16 -42.05
N ASN A 52 -16.60 -22.45 -42.80
CA ASN A 52 -16.20 -21.68 -43.97
C ASN A 52 -17.04 -22.14 -45.19
N ARG A 53 -18.23 -21.53 -45.34
CA ARG A 53 -19.17 -21.88 -46.38
C ARG A 53 -18.59 -21.78 -47.80
N PRO A 54 -17.87 -20.70 -48.18
CA PRO A 54 -17.30 -20.61 -49.53
C PRO A 54 -16.32 -21.74 -49.84
N LEU A 55 -15.48 -22.08 -48.87
CA LEU A 55 -14.49 -23.14 -49.03
C LEU A 55 -15.14 -24.52 -49.09
N ALA A 56 -16.12 -24.79 -48.22
CA ALA A 56 -16.89 -26.03 -48.26
C ALA A 56 -17.61 -26.25 -49.61
N GLN A 57 -18.19 -25.19 -50.16
CA GLN A 57 -18.83 -25.23 -51.48
C GLN A 57 -17.81 -25.45 -52.62
N GLY A 58 -16.60 -24.85 -52.49
CA GLY A 58 -15.50 -25.06 -53.43
C GLY A 58 -15.06 -26.52 -53.45
N TYR A 59 -14.83 -27.14 -52.30
CA TYR A 59 -14.50 -28.56 -52.24
C TYR A 59 -15.62 -29.45 -52.75
N TYR A 60 -16.88 -29.13 -52.45
CA TYR A 60 -18.00 -29.90 -52.99
C TYR A 60 -18.02 -29.88 -54.52
N LYS A 61 -17.88 -28.73 -55.18
CA LYS A 61 -17.81 -28.60 -56.63
C LYS A 61 -16.62 -29.37 -57.24
N ALA A 62 -15.44 -29.23 -56.64
CA ALA A 62 -14.25 -29.95 -57.12
C ALA A 62 -14.41 -31.48 -57.02
N LEU A 63 -15.05 -31.98 -55.95
CA LEU A 63 -15.35 -33.41 -55.82
C LEU A 63 -16.37 -33.89 -56.83
N CYS A 64 -17.38 -33.07 -57.19
CA CYS A 64 -18.31 -33.37 -58.28
C CYS A 64 -17.61 -33.47 -59.68
N GLU A 65 -16.70 -32.52 -59.95
CA GLU A 65 -15.88 -32.51 -61.14
C GLU A 65 -14.98 -33.74 -61.26
N ILE A 66 -14.38 -34.17 -60.16
CA ILE A 66 -13.57 -35.39 -60.10
C ILE A 66 -14.41 -36.65 -60.38
N ASN A 67 -15.59 -36.73 -59.74
CA ASN A 67 -16.52 -37.86 -60.02
C ASN A 67 -16.88 -37.96 -61.50
N GLU A 68 -17.23 -36.82 -62.11
CA GLU A 68 -17.57 -36.74 -63.50
C GLU A 68 -16.37 -37.08 -64.40
N ALA A 69 -15.21 -36.44 -64.16
CA ALA A 69 -14.02 -36.63 -65.03
C ALA A 69 -13.44 -38.06 -64.92
N CYS A 70 -13.56 -38.71 -63.77
CA CYS A 70 -13.04 -40.07 -63.58
C CYS A 70 -14.08 -41.17 -63.69
N GLY A 71 -15.33 -40.84 -63.92
CA GLY A 71 -16.43 -41.83 -64.04
C GLY A 71 -16.69 -42.53 -62.69
N LEU A 72 -16.53 -41.80 -61.56
CA LEU A 72 -16.71 -42.36 -60.21
C LEU A 72 -18.14 -42.11 -59.74
N GLU A 73 -18.77 -43.09 -59.14
CA GLU A 73 -20.06 -42.96 -58.43
C GLU A 73 -19.84 -42.92 -56.89
N SER A 74 -19.04 -41.96 -56.45
CA SER A 74 -18.81 -41.80 -55.00
C SER A 74 -19.77 -40.80 -54.40
N GLU A 75 -20.40 -41.17 -53.27
CA GLU A 75 -21.28 -40.29 -52.50
C GLU A 75 -20.45 -39.25 -51.75
N ILE A 76 -20.71 -37.96 -51.98
CA ILE A 76 -20.05 -36.87 -51.29
C ILE A 76 -20.81 -36.57 -49.99
N THR A 77 -20.23 -36.95 -48.85
CA THR A 77 -20.85 -36.78 -47.54
C THR A 77 -20.37 -35.48 -46.86
N ALA A 78 -21.21 -34.92 -46.00
CA ALA A 78 -20.84 -33.76 -45.21
C ALA A 78 -19.59 -34.02 -44.34
N SER A 79 -19.44 -35.25 -43.84
CA SER A 79 -18.27 -35.66 -43.06
C SER A 79 -16.98 -35.71 -43.90
N ALA A 80 -17.08 -35.99 -45.19
CA ALA A 80 -15.92 -35.94 -46.07
C ALA A 80 -15.47 -34.49 -46.29
N ILE A 81 -16.41 -33.58 -46.54
CA ILE A 81 -16.12 -32.15 -46.74
C ILE A 81 -15.58 -31.51 -45.44
N ALA A 82 -16.14 -31.88 -44.30
CA ALA A 82 -15.71 -31.35 -42.98
C ALA A 82 -14.25 -31.71 -42.62
N ARG A 83 -13.66 -32.76 -43.24
CA ARG A 83 -12.27 -33.19 -43.01
C ARG A 83 -11.24 -32.37 -43.81
N PHE A 84 -11.67 -31.61 -44.81
CA PHE A 84 -10.73 -30.78 -45.55
C PHE A 84 -10.24 -29.62 -44.67
N PRO A 85 -8.95 -29.22 -44.79
CA PRO A 85 -8.38 -28.13 -44.02
C PRO A 85 -9.21 -26.86 -44.15
N ASP A 86 -9.34 -26.12 -43.08
CA ASP A 86 -9.97 -24.80 -42.99
C ASP A 86 -11.48 -24.73 -43.33
N VAL A 87 -12.13 -25.88 -43.58
CA VAL A 87 -13.59 -25.96 -43.73
C VAL A 87 -14.32 -25.74 -42.43
N LEU A 88 -13.80 -26.34 -41.36
CA LEU A 88 -14.23 -26.09 -39.96
C LEU A 88 -13.09 -25.48 -39.20
N THR A 89 -13.35 -24.34 -38.58
CA THR A 89 -12.42 -23.70 -37.68
C THR A 89 -13.02 -23.65 -36.27
N VAL A 90 -12.22 -24.07 -35.28
CA VAL A 90 -12.61 -23.96 -33.87
C VAL A 90 -12.00 -22.66 -33.33
N THR A 91 -12.85 -21.73 -32.96
CA THR A 91 -12.43 -20.45 -32.35
C THR A 91 -12.99 -20.36 -30.94
N LYS A 92 -12.31 -19.64 -30.07
CA LYS A 92 -12.93 -19.22 -28.81
C LYS A 92 -14.10 -18.27 -29.11
N ALA A 93 -15.13 -18.33 -28.27
CA ALA A 93 -16.20 -17.36 -28.34
C ALA A 93 -15.60 -15.93 -28.17
N GLU A 94 -16.17 -14.97 -28.87
CA GLU A 94 -15.78 -13.57 -28.73
C GLU A 94 -16.22 -13.11 -27.34
N GLU A 95 -15.25 -12.70 -26.49
CA GLU A 95 -15.54 -12.17 -25.18
C GLU A 95 -16.22 -10.79 -25.32
N ASP A 96 -17.28 -10.56 -24.58
CA ASP A 96 -17.87 -9.24 -24.45
C ASP A 96 -16.97 -8.35 -23.59
N LEU A 97 -16.23 -7.48 -24.24
CA LEU A 97 -15.26 -6.60 -23.59
C LEU A 97 -15.91 -5.64 -22.57
N GLU A 98 -17.17 -5.26 -22.77
CA GLU A 98 -17.89 -4.41 -21.81
C GLU A 98 -18.22 -5.17 -20.53
N SER A 99 -18.68 -6.42 -20.67
CA SER A 99 -18.95 -7.30 -19.54
C SER A 99 -17.68 -7.58 -18.75
N VAL A 100 -16.58 -7.92 -19.42
CA VAL A 100 -15.27 -8.15 -18.78
C VAL A 100 -14.77 -6.91 -18.05
N ALA A 101 -14.92 -5.72 -18.66
CA ALA A 101 -14.54 -4.47 -17.99
C ALA A 101 -15.39 -4.19 -16.74
N ALA A 102 -16.68 -4.53 -16.78
CA ALA A 102 -17.57 -4.40 -15.63
C ALA A 102 -17.16 -5.34 -14.50
N ASP A 103 -16.84 -6.60 -14.81
CA ASP A 103 -16.39 -7.60 -13.84
C ASP A 103 -15.06 -7.20 -13.18
N ILE A 104 -14.07 -6.77 -13.98
CA ILE A 104 -12.81 -6.22 -13.48
C ILE A 104 -13.10 -5.05 -12.52
N GLY A 105 -14.03 -4.17 -12.93
CA GLY A 105 -14.41 -3.02 -12.12
C GLY A 105 -15.03 -3.42 -10.79
N ALA A 106 -15.93 -4.39 -10.75
CA ALA A 106 -16.59 -4.86 -9.53
C ALA A 106 -15.59 -5.49 -8.55
N VAL A 107 -14.74 -6.40 -9.05
CA VAL A 107 -13.69 -7.04 -8.23
C VAL A 107 -12.70 -6.01 -7.69
N LEU A 108 -12.32 -5.01 -8.51
CA LEU A 108 -11.44 -3.94 -8.08
C LEU A 108 -12.07 -3.07 -6.99
N ASP A 109 -13.36 -2.74 -7.11
CA ASP A 109 -14.07 -1.94 -6.10
C ASP A 109 -14.13 -2.68 -4.75
N ASP A 110 -14.38 -3.98 -4.75
CA ASP A 110 -14.33 -4.83 -3.55
C ASP A 110 -12.92 -4.88 -2.93
N ALA A 111 -11.89 -5.04 -3.77
CA ALA A 111 -10.51 -5.04 -3.33
C ALA A 111 -10.08 -3.69 -2.73
N LEU A 112 -10.48 -2.57 -3.35
CA LEU A 112 -10.21 -1.21 -2.85
C LEU A 112 -10.95 -0.93 -1.54
N ALA A 113 -12.20 -1.41 -1.41
CA ALA A 113 -12.94 -1.31 -0.16
C ALA A 113 -12.27 -2.09 0.97
N ALA A 114 -11.80 -3.31 0.70
CA ALA A 114 -11.06 -4.13 1.66
C ALA A 114 -9.71 -3.49 2.05
N TYR A 115 -8.98 -2.96 1.06
CA TYR A 115 -7.73 -2.24 1.25
C TYR A 115 -7.91 -1.01 2.14
N ASN A 116 -8.92 -0.19 1.89
CA ASN A 116 -9.18 1.00 2.69
C ASN A 116 -9.62 0.66 4.12
N ARG A 117 -10.43 -0.39 4.32
CA ARG A 117 -10.77 -0.88 5.68
C ARG A 117 -9.51 -1.31 6.44
N MET A 118 -8.62 -2.07 5.80
CA MET A 118 -7.37 -2.50 6.42
C MET A 118 -6.48 -1.31 6.79
N ARG A 119 -6.36 -0.32 5.91
CA ARG A 119 -5.59 0.91 6.18
C ARG A 119 -6.18 1.73 7.33
N ALA A 120 -7.50 1.84 7.41
CA ALA A 120 -8.18 2.54 8.52
C ALA A 120 -7.88 1.84 9.86
N THR A 121 -8.04 0.52 9.92
CA THR A 121 -7.76 -0.26 11.12
C THR A 121 -6.29 -0.15 11.55
N GLU A 122 -5.35 -0.21 10.60
CA GLU A 122 -3.93 -0.06 10.91
C GLU A 122 -3.61 1.37 11.34
N GLY A 123 -4.22 2.37 10.69
CA GLY A 123 -4.09 3.77 11.07
C GLY A 123 -4.55 4.03 12.50
N GLU A 124 -5.70 3.49 12.92
CA GLU A 124 -6.21 3.59 14.28
C GLU A 124 -5.26 2.96 15.31
N ARG A 125 -4.72 1.77 15.00
CA ARG A 125 -3.75 1.09 15.87
C ARG A 125 -2.47 1.90 16.03
N LEU A 126 -1.92 2.43 14.94
CA LEU A 126 -0.73 3.26 14.96
C LEU A 126 -0.96 4.57 15.73
N ALA A 127 -2.12 5.20 15.55
CA ALA A 127 -2.47 6.41 16.29
C ALA A 127 -2.54 6.14 17.81
N ALA A 128 -3.14 5.01 18.20
CA ALA A 128 -3.20 4.61 19.61
C ALA A 128 -1.81 4.31 20.19
N ASP A 129 -0.94 3.58 19.48
CA ASP A 129 0.44 3.29 19.90
C ASP A 129 1.25 4.58 20.06
N ILE A 130 1.20 5.48 19.07
CA ILE A 130 1.89 6.77 19.13
C ILE A 130 1.35 7.59 20.32
N GLY A 131 0.03 7.64 20.50
CA GLY A 131 -0.60 8.32 21.63
C GLY A 131 -0.06 7.85 22.99
N SER A 132 0.00 6.53 23.20
CA SER A 132 0.55 5.92 24.42
C SER A 132 2.03 6.26 24.62
N ARG A 133 2.82 6.32 23.56
CA ARG A 133 4.23 6.73 23.64
C ARG A 133 4.38 8.19 23.98
N LEU A 134 3.51 9.06 23.48
CA LEU A 134 3.48 10.47 23.82
C LEU A 134 3.13 10.67 25.31
N ASP A 135 2.18 9.89 25.85
CA ASP A 135 1.87 9.90 27.29
C ASP A 135 3.10 9.52 28.13
N THR A 136 3.83 8.50 27.70
CA THR A 136 5.07 8.07 28.36
C THR A 136 6.13 9.17 28.34
N ILE A 137 6.30 9.84 27.19
CA ILE A 137 7.25 10.96 27.07
C ILE A 137 6.85 12.11 28.01
N GLU A 138 5.58 12.50 28.02
CA GLU A 138 5.08 13.55 28.91
C GLU A 138 5.30 13.21 30.39
N HIS A 139 5.03 11.97 30.78
CA HIS A 139 5.29 11.50 32.15
C HIS A 139 6.77 11.60 32.51
N ILE A 140 7.66 11.09 31.65
CA ILE A 140 9.11 11.17 31.88
C ILE A 140 9.58 12.63 31.95
N THR A 141 9.04 13.50 31.07
CA THR A 141 9.35 14.94 31.10
C THR A 141 8.98 15.56 32.42
N GLY A 142 7.80 15.24 32.96
CA GLY A 142 7.40 15.69 34.30
C GLY A 142 8.36 15.21 35.43
N MET A 143 8.78 13.95 35.35
CA MET A 143 9.77 13.42 36.30
C MET A 143 11.13 14.17 36.25
N VAL A 144 11.56 14.53 35.02
CA VAL A 144 12.80 15.32 34.83
C VAL A 144 12.65 16.72 35.41
N GLU A 145 11.53 17.39 35.16
CA GLU A 145 11.23 18.72 35.71
C GLU A 145 11.22 18.72 37.24
N GLU A 146 10.62 17.72 37.87
CA GLU A 146 10.62 17.55 39.33
C GLU A 146 12.00 17.23 39.89
N ARG A 147 12.78 16.42 39.17
CA ARG A 147 14.11 15.98 39.64
C ARG A 147 15.18 17.07 39.50
N SER A 148 15.07 17.96 38.52
CA SER A 148 16.08 18.99 38.23
C SER A 148 16.43 19.86 39.46
N PRO A 149 15.48 20.48 40.18
CA PRO A 149 15.79 21.27 41.39
C PRO A 149 16.42 20.44 42.50
N GLN A 150 15.98 19.18 42.68
CA GLN A 150 16.54 18.26 43.68
C GLN A 150 18.01 17.95 43.37
N THR A 151 18.36 17.75 42.10
CA THR A 151 19.74 17.48 41.66
C THR A 151 20.66 18.66 42.00
N VAL A 152 20.19 19.90 41.82
CA VAL A 152 20.94 21.11 42.26
C VAL A 152 21.15 21.15 43.76
N ALA A 153 20.10 20.86 44.53
CA ALA A 153 20.20 20.84 45.99
C ALA A 153 21.17 19.76 46.50
N GLU A 154 21.10 18.55 45.91
CA GLU A 154 22.04 17.46 46.23
C GLU A 154 23.49 17.79 45.86
N TYR A 155 23.70 18.45 44.71
CA TYR A 155 25.03 18.90 44.30
C TYR A 155 25.59 19.91 45.28
N ARG A 156 24.78 20.93 45.69
CA ARG A 156 25.16 21.92 46.68
C ARG A 156 25.56 21.27 48.01
N ALA A 157 24.74 20.35 48.53
CA ALA A 157 25.01 19.64 49.78
C ALA A 157 26.33 18.85 49.72
N ARG A 158 26.54 18.11 48.62
CA ARG A 158 27.77 17.34 48.38
C ARG A 158 29.00 18.24 48.26
N LEU A 159 28.88 19.38 47.57
CA LEU A 159 29.96 20.35 47.43
C LEU A 159 30.34 20.93 48.79
N THR A 160 29.37 21.32 49.63
CA THR A 160 29.58 21.82 50.98
C THR A 160 30.33 20.78 51.82
N ALA A 161 29.84 19.54 51.89
CA ALA A 161 30.47 18.47 52.68
C ALA A 161 31.92 18.19 52.21
N LYS A 162 32.19 18.24 50.91
CA LYS A 162 33.55 18.04 50.39
C LYS A 162 34.47 19.18 50.70
N MET A 163 33.99 20.41 50.74
CA MET A 163 34.78 21.59 51.16
C MET A 163 35.08 21.55 52.66
N GLU A 164 34.13 21.16 53.51
CA GLU A 164 34.34 20.93 54.92
C GLU A 164 35.44 19.91 55.23
N GLU A 165 35.40 18.77 54.48
CA GLU A 165 36.41 17.70 54.56
C GLU A 165 37.83 18.24 54.26
N VAL A 166 37.94 19.03 53.15
CA VAL A 166 39.25 19.48 52.63
C VAL A 166 39.82 20.64 53.45
N LEU A 167 39.00 21.55 53.95
CA LEU A 167 39.44 22.81 54.59
C LEU A 167 39.71 22.68 56.08
N GLN A 168 39.30 21.61 56.75
CA GLN A 168 39.53 21.18 58.13
C GLN A 168 39.42 22.24 59.23
N SER A 169 39.65 23.52 58.98
CA SER A 169 39.60 24.63 59.97
C SER A 169 39.47 26.02 59.35
N THR A 170 39.38 26.13 58.07
CA THR A 170 39.23 27.40 57.36
C THR A 170 37.75 27.70 57.08
N THR A 171 37.32 28.94 57.29
CA THR A 171 35.96 29.39 57.07
C THR A 171 35.59 29.14 55.57
N ILE A 172 34.50 28.41 55.32
CA ILE A 172 33.98 28.16 54.00
C ILE A 172 33.40 29.47 53.51
N ASP A 173 33.78 29.84 52.26
CA ASP A 173 33.16 30.96 51.55
C ASP A 173 31.84 30.48 50.91
N GLU A 174 30.73 30.75 51.60
CA GLU A 174 29.37 30.42 51.08
C GLU A 174 29.05 31.03 49.73
N ALA A 175 29.58 32.24 49.43
CA ALA A 175 29.38 32.89 48.17
C ALA A 175 29.98 32.08 47.01
N ARG A 176 31.12 31.43 47.24
CA ARG A 176 31.76 30.55 46.26
C ARG A 176 30.99 29.26 46.03
N ILE A 177 30.43 28.66 47.09
CA ILE A 177 29.56 27.48 46.96
C ILE A 177 28.29 27.83 46.19
N LEU A 178 27.68 28.96 46.43
CA LEU A 178 26.51 29.44 45.72
C LEU A 178 26.81 29.68 44.22
N THR A 179 27.99 30.27 43.93
CA THR A 179 28.41 30.51 42.53
C THR A 179 28.59 29.19 41.78
N GLU A 180 29.28 28.20 42.36
CA GLU A 180 29.46 26.88 41.72
C GLU A 180 28.15 26.11 41.59
N ALA A 181 27.24 26.21 42.55
CA ALA A 181 25.93 25.63 42.48
C ALA A 181 25.06 26.29 41.38
N ALA A 182 25.17 27.61 41.18
CA ALA A 182 24.51 28.34 40.13
C ALA A 182 25.04 27.95 38.74
N ILE A 183 26.36 27.83 38.55
CA ILE A 183 27.00 27.35 37.34
C ILE A 183 26.55 25.91 37.01
N PHE A 184 26.44 25.06 38.03
CA PHE A 184 25.95 23.69 37.84
C PHE A 184 24.47 23.70 37.47
N ALA A 185 23.62 24.50 38.11
CA ALA A 185 22.21 24.64 37.78
C ALA A 185 22.01 25.06 36.32
N ASP A 186 22.80 26.03 35.85
CA ASP A 186 22.77 26.49 34.45
C ASP A 186 23.15 25.38 33.48
N LYS A 187 24.17 24.58 33.80
CA LYS A 187 24.59 23.43 32.95
C LYS A 187 23.58 22.31 32.87
N ILE A 188 22.73 22.12 33.87
CA ILE A 188 21.70 21.08 33.91
C ILE A 188 20.28 21.66 33.69
N ALA A 189 20.18 22.94 33.32
CA ALA A 189 18.91 23.57 33.03
C ALA A 189 18.22 22.85 31.88
N VAL A 190 17.04 22.29 32.14
CA VAL A 190 16.25 21.51 31.18
C VAL A 190 14.97 22.23 30.81
N ASP A 191 14.69 23.38 31.39
CA ASP A 191 13.40 24.07 31.30
C ASP A 191 13.04 24.42 29.85
N GLU A 192 13.99 24.94 29.07
CA GLU A 192 13.76 25.30 27.68
C GLU A 192 13.47 24.05 26.84
N GLU A 193 14.23 22.98 27.05
CA GLU A 193 14.07 21.73 26.27
C GLU A 193 12.78 20.99 26.64
N THR A 194 12.37 21.01 27.91
CA THR A 194 11.09 20.41 28.32
C THR A 194 9.90 21.17 27.77
N VAL A 195 9.96 22.51 27.74
CA VAL A 195 8.94 23.36 27.11
C VAL A 195 8.85 23.07 25.58
N ARG A 196 9.99 22.98 24.90
CA ARG A 196 10.03 22.60 23.47
C ARG A 196 9.46 21.22 23.23
N LEU A 197 9.83 20.24 24.07
CA LEU A 197 9.35 18.86 23.97
C LEU A 197 7.82 18.80 24.15
N ARG A 198 7.27 19.48 25.15
CA ARG A 198 5.82 19.58 25.37
C ARG A 198 5.10 20.22 24.16
N SER A 199 5.69 21.24 23.55
CA SER A 199 5.17 21.85 22.33
C SER A 199 5.12 20.86 21.18
N HIS A 200 6.20 20.09 20.96
CA HIS A 200 6.24 19.07 19.91
C HIS A 200 5.25 17.92 20.15
N VAL A 201 5.12 17.46 21.40
CA VAL A 201 4.13 16.45 21.77
C VAL A 201 2.72 16.93 21.48
N SER A 202 2.39 18.17 21.84
CA SER A 202 1.09 18.79 21.57
C SER A 202 0.80 18.88 20.05
N GLN A 203 1.80 19.29 19.25
CA GLN A 203 1.68 19.35 17.80
C GLN A 203 1.45 17.95 17.20
N LEU A 204 2.18 16.92 17.65
CA LEU A 204 1.99 15.56 17.20
C LEU A 204 0.59 15.03 17.54
N ARG A 205 0.07 15.31 18.74
CA ARG A 205 -1.31 14.95 19.10
C ARG A 205 -2.33 15.58 18.17
N THR A 206 -2.14 16.86 17.83
CA THR A 206 -3.01 17.55 16.88
C THR A 206 -2.96 16.91 15.50
N MET A 207 -1.76 16.51 15.03
CA MET A 207 -1.59 15.84 13.74
C MET A 207 -2.19 14.43 13.70
N LEU A 208 -2.25 13.71 14.82
CA LEU A 208 -2.88 12.39 14.90
C LEU A 208 -4.40 12.43 14.78
N VAL A 209 -5.02 13.58 15.07
CA VAL A 209 -6.49 13.77 15.02
C VAL A 209 -6.92 14.53 13.76
N SER A 210 -5.97 15.21 13.08
CA SER A 210 -6.26 15.91 11.82
C SER A 210 -6.21 14.93 10.64
N ASP A 211 -7.25 14.94 9.81
CA ASP A 211 -7.35 14.20 8.53
C ASP A 211 -6.25 14.57 7.51
#